data_98ce682f148f0641977dcbaedc16e56b
#
_entry.id   98ce682f148f0641977dcbaedc16e56b
#
_cell.length_a   1.000
_cell.length_b   1.000
_cell.length_c   1.000
_cell.angle_alpha   90.00
_cell.angle_beta   90.00
_cell.angle_gamma   90.00
#
_symmetry.space_group_name_H-M   'P 1'
#
loop_
_entity.id
_entity.type
_entity.pdbx_description
1 polymer ?
#
loop_
_entity_poly.entity_id
_entity_poly.type
_entity_poly.pdbx_seq_one_letter_code
_entity_poly.pdbx_strand_id
1 'polypeptide(L)'
;LEALTNQMADTLDLSRIKVHIYEIEPINGLAIPDGRIFITRGFMKKYYNGEITAPELASVIAHELGHVALGHTKRRMIDFSSQNAIRVALAMFLSRFLGGFGTLIANTLTKFITARLSRKDEYEADAYAAALLTKAKIGIEPQISMFEKLEKLNVEGNSSMAWMMSHPKTKDRISAIKKLKKEWK
;
A
#
# COMPACT_ATOMS: atom_id res chain seq x y z
N LEU A 1 -3.15 -2.46 -20.16
CA LEU A 1 -3.17 -2.86 -18.76
C LEU A 1 -3.54 -4.33 -18.60
N GLU A 2 -4.60 -4.81 -19.26
CA GLU A 2 -5.08 -6.20 -19.18
C GLU A 2 -3.99 -7.23 -19.50
N ALA A 3 -3.21 -7.03 -20.57
CA ALA A 3 -2.10 -7.92 -20.89
C ALA A 3 -1.09 -8.05 -19.73
N LEU A 4 -0.78 -6.95 -19.03
CA LEU A 4 0.14 -6.95 -17.89
C LEU A 4 -0.45 -7.64 -16.66
N THR A 5 -1.75 -7.45 -16.39
CA THR A 5 -2.42 -8.16 -15.29
C THR A 5 -2.54 -9.66 -15.55
N ASN A 6 -2.76 -10.08 -16.80
CA ASN A 6 -2.74 -11.50 -17.19
C ASN A 6 -1.33 -12.10 -17.01
N GLN A 7 -0.28 -11.39 -17.45
CA GLN A 7 1.10 -11.83 -17.28
C GLN A 7 1.49 -11.99 -15.78
N MET A 8 0.99 -11.09 -14.92
CA MET A 8 1.16 -11.25 -13.47
C MET A 8 0.33 -12.42 -12.92
N ALA A 9 -0.89 -12.62 -13.40
CA ALA A 9 -1.74 -13.75 -13.00
C ALA A 9 -1.09 -15.09 -13.34
N ASP A 10 -0.58 -15.23 -14.57
CA ASP A 10 0.16 -16.42 -15.01
C ASP A 10 1.38 -16.70 -14.13
N THR A 11 2.11 -15.64 -13.75
CA THR A 11 3.28 -15.74 -12.86
C THR A 11 2.93 -16.25 -11.46
N LEU A 12 1.69 -16.06 -11.03
CA LEU A 12 1.16 -16.44 -9.71
C LEU A 12 0.31 -17.70 -9.75
N ASP A 13 0.22 -18.39 -10.90
CA ASP A 13 -0.68 -19.53 -11.12
C ASP A 13 -2.15 -19.22 -10.81
N LEU A 14 -2.57 -17.98 -11.09
CA LEU A 14 -3.94 -17.51 -10.92
C LEU A 14 -4.67 -17.45 -12.26
N SER A 15 -5.95 -17.80 -12.27
CA SER A 15 -6.78 -17.66 -13.46
C SER A 15 -6.94 -16.20 -13.91
N ARG A 16 -6.98 -15.28 -12.98
CA ARG A 16 -6.99 -13.82 -13.22
C ARG A 16 -6.76 -13.03 -11.94
N ILE A 17 -6.30 -11.79 -12.08
CA ILE A 17 -6.31 -10.78 -11.01
C ILE A 17 -7.63 -9.99 -11.11
N LYS A 18 -8.42 -9.97 -10.03
CA LYS A 18 -9.72 -9.28 -9.98
C LYS A 18 -9.52 -7.80 -9.67
N VAL A 19 -9.47 -6.96 -10.70
CA VAL A 19 -9.35 -5.50 -10.57
C VAL A 19 -10.71 -4.87 -10.85
N HIS A 20 -11.15 -4.00 -9.95
CA HIS A 20 -12.41 -3.27 -10.02
C HIS A 20 -12.16 -1.76 -10.00
N ILE A 21 -13.05 -0.99 -10.61
CA ILE A 21 -13.00 0.46 -10.50
C ILE A 21 -13.88 0.89 -9.32
N TYR A 22 -13.31 1.72 -8.44
CA TYR A 22 -14.05 2.36 -7.37
C TYR A 22 -14.37 3.80 -7.76
N GLU A 23 -15.64 4.15 -7.79
CA GLU A 23 -16.16 5.39 -8.38
C GLU A 23 -15.96 6.60 -7.47
N ILE A 24 -14.70 6.91 -7.12
CA ILE A 24 -14.30 8.11 -6.39
C ILE A 24 -13.15 8.83 -7.10
N GLU A 25 -13.07 10.16 -6.90
CA GLU A 25 -12.08 11.02 -7.56
C GLU A 25 -10.66 10.96 -6.97
N PRO A 26 -10.45 10.81 -5.64
CA PRO A 26 -9.10 10.73 -5.09
C PRO A 26 -8.29 9.60 -5.71
N ILE A 27 -7.01 9.85 -6.04
CA ILE A 27 -6.10 8.82 -6.56
C ILE A 27 -5.78 7.82 -5.45
N ASN A 28 -6.25 6.59 -5.59
CA ASN A 28 -5.99 5.52 -4.64
C ASN A 28 -6.11 4.13 -5.26
N GLY A 29 -5.42 3.16 -4.66
CA GLY A 29 -5.60 1.74 -4.84
C GLY A 29 -5.82 1.09 -3.48
N LEU A 30 -6.56 0.02 -3.43
CA LEU A 30 -6.76 -0.75 -2.21
C LEU A 30 -7.07 -2.20 -2.54
N ALA A 31 -6.64 -3.10 -1.68
CA ALA A 31 -6.97 -4.51 -1.74
C ALA A 31 -7.82 -4.92 -0.54
N ILE A 32 -8.77 -5.83 -0.77
CA ILE A 32 -9.53 -6.44 0.31
C ILE A 32 -9.10 -7.90 0.54
N PRO A 33 -9.38 -8.50 1.71
CA PRO A 33 -8.83 -9.81 2.09
C PRO A 33 -9.20 -10.98 1.19
N ASP A 34 -10.22 -10.84 0.36
CA ASP A 34 -10.65 -11.86 -0.60
C ASP A 34 -9.88 -11.82 -1.94
N GLY A 35 -8.89 -10.93 -2.05
CA GLY A 35 -8.01 -10.80 -3.20
C GLY A 35 -8.52 -9.86 -4.29
N ARG A 36 -9.66 -9.19 -4.12
CA ARG A 36 -10.11 -8.14 -5.04
C ARG A 36 -9.32 -6.86 -4.83
N ILE A 37 -8.91 -6.25 -5.94
CA ILE A 37 -8.20 -4.98 -5.96
C ILE A 37 -9.12 -3.91 -6.53
N PHE A 38 -9.13 -2.76 -5.92
CA PHE A 38 -9.91 -1.61 -6.35
C PHE A 38 -8.97 -0.47 -6.73
N ILE A 39 -9.11 0.03 -7.93
CA ILE A 39 -8.43 1.24 -8.43
C ILE A 39 -9.49 2.32 -8.57
N THR A 40 -9.23 3.50 -8.04
CA THR A 40 -10.20 4.59 -8.06
C THR A 40 -10.39 5.17 -9.46
N ARG A 41 -11.56 5.77 -9.70
CA ARG A 41 -11.85 6.46 -10.97
C ARG A 41 -10.84 7.57 -11.24
N GLY A 42 -10.41 8.33 -10.21
CA GLY A 42 -9.39 9.36 -10.36
C GLY A 42 -8.05 8.81 -10.84
N PHE A 43 -7.64 7.62 -10.37
CA PHE A 43 -6.44 6.95 -10.85
C PHE A 43 -6.59 6.53 -12.33
N MET A 44 -7.75 5.95 -12.69
CA MET A 44 -8.04 5.57 -14.07
C MET A 44 -8.08 6.77 -15.02
N LYS A 45 -8.59 7.94 -14.58
CA LYS A 45 -8.53 9.18 -15.36
C LYS A 45 -7.09 9.56 -15.69
N LYS A 46 -6.16 9.49 -14.72
CA LYS A 46 -4.73 9.75 -14.94
C LYS A 46 -4.11 8.78 -15.95
N TYR A 47 -4.52 7.51 -15.89
CA TYR A 47 -4.10 6.51 -16.87
C TYR A 47 -4.65 6.80 -18.27
N TYR A 48 -5.93 7.11 -18.41
CA TYR A 48 -6.54 7.41 -19.72
C TYR A 48 -6.02 8.72 -20.34
N ASN A 49 -5.62 9.68 -19.52
CA ASN A 49 -5.00 10.92 -19.98
C ASN A 49 -3.51 10.75 -20.34
N GLY A 50 -2.93 9.55 -20.19
CA GLY A 50 -1.52 9.28 -20.48
C GLY A 50 -0.53 9.83 -19.45
N GLU A 51 -1.01 10.36 -18.33
CA GLU A 51 -0.16 10.84 -17.23
C GLU A 51 0.50 9.66 -16.48
N ILE A 52 -0.19 8.52 -16.45
CA ILE A 52 0.27 7.25 -15.88
C ILE A 52 0.23 6.19 -16.96
N THR A 53 1.31 5.44 -17.11
CA THR A 53 1.42 4.36 -18.08
C THR A 53 0.80 3.05 -17.57
N ALA A 54 0.49 2.12 -18.48
CA ALA A 54 -0.02 0.79 -18.10
C ALA A 54 0.95 0.01 -17.18
N PRO A 55 2.28 -0.01 -17.41
CA PRO A 55 3.22 -0.65 -16.49
C PRO A 55 3.27 0.01 -15.10
N GLU A 56 3.15 1.33 -15.00
CA GLU A 56 3.10 2.05 -13.73
C GLU A 56 1.84 1.69 -12.93
N LEU A 57 0.68 1.63 -13.60
CA LEU A 57 -0.56 1.21 -12.94
C LEU A 57 -0.52 -0.28 -12.57
N ALA A 58 0.10 -1.13 -13.40
CA ALA A 58 0.34 -2.53 -13.06
C ALA A 58 1.23 -2.68 -11.81
N SER A 59 2.20 -1.77 -11.60
CA SER A 59 3.03 -1.79 -10.39
C SER A 59 2.25 -1.47 -9.12
N VAL A 60 1.23 -0.62 -9.21
CA VAL A 60 0.30 -0.36 -8.10
C VAL A 60 -0.53 -1.62 -7.80
N ILE A 61 -1.05 -2.28 -8.83
CA ILE A 61 -1.79 -3.53 -8.68
C ILE A 61 -0.92 -4.61 -8.04
N ALA A 62 0.35 -4.72 -8.43
CA ALA A 62 1.32 -5.65 -7.85
C ALA A 62 1.59 -5.36 -6.37
N HIS A 63 1.65 -4.08 -5.98
CA HIS A 63 1.81 -3.66 -4.59
C HIS A 63 0.58 -4.05 -3.75
N GLU A 64 -0.63 -3.81 -4.25
CA GLU A 64 -1.87 -4.23 -3.58
C GLU A 64 -1.96 -5.75 -3.44
N LEU A 65 -1.53 -6.51 -4.46
CA LEU A 65 -1.40 -7.97 -4.36
C LEU A 65 -0.43 -8.39 -3.26
N GLY A 66 0.65 -7.64 -3.06
CA GLY A 66 1.59 -7.86 -1.96
C GLY A 66 0.89 -7.78 -0.59
N HIS A 67 0.04 -6.79 -0.39
CA HIS A 67 -0.75 -6.67 0.85
C HIS A 67 -1.71 -7.85 1.05
N VAL A 68 -2.29 -8.39 -0.02
CA VAL A 68 -3.14 -9.58 0.06
C VAL A 68 -2.31 -10.83 0.36
N ALA A 69 -1.28 -11.09 -0.45
CA ALA A 69 -0.47 -12.30 -0.39
C ALA A 69 0.26 -12.47 0.95
N LEU A 70 0.70 -11.35 1.55
CA LEU A 70 1.38 -11.32 2.84
C LEU A 70 0.41 -11.20 4.04
N GLY A 71 -0.89 -11.18 3.77
CA GLY A 71 -1.93 -11.14 4.79
C GLY A 71 -2.04 -9.80 5.54
N HIS A 72 -1.42 -8.74 5.03
CA HIS A 72 -1.45 -7.41 5.65
C HIS A 72 -2.88 -6.89 5.79
N THR A 73 -3.69 -7.04 4.73
CA THR A 73 -5.09 -6.58 4.69
C THR A 73 -5.94 -7.30 5.74
N LYS A 74 -5.79 -8.63 5.85
CA LYS A 74 -6.50 -9.43 6.85
C LYS A 74 -6.04 -9.07 8.27
N ARG A 75 -4.74 -8.92 8.49
CA ARG A 75 -4.16 -8.51 9.77
C ARG A 75 -4.67 -7.14 10.19
N ARG A 76 -4.66 -6.14 9.30
CA ARG A 76 -5.18 -4.79 9.58
C ARG A 76 -6.65 -4.79 10.00
N MET A 77 -7.49 -5.65 9.41
CA MET A 77 -8.90 -5.79 9.84
C MET A 77 -9.03 -6.37 11.25
N ILE A 78 -8.25 -7.40 11.57
CA ILE A 78 -8.23 -8.01 12.91
C ILE A 78 -7.66 -7.04 13.93
N ASP A 79 -6.54 -6.37 13.59
CA ASP A 79 -5.85 -5.43 14.46
C ASP A 79 -6.70 -4.20 14.78
N PHE A 80 -7.50 -3.71 13.83
CA PHE A 80 -8.39 -2.57 14.09
C PHE A 80 -9.39 -2.87 15.22
N SER A 81 -9.92 -4.09 15.28
CA SER A 81 -10.82 -4.51 16.34
C SER A 81 -10.10 -4.74 17.67
N SER A 82 -8.93 -5.40 17.64
CA SER A 82 -8.15 -5.72 18.84
C SER A 82 -7.40 -4.51 19.40
N GLN A 83 -6.91 -3.60 18.56
CA GLN A 83 -6.23 -2.37 19.00
C GLN A 83 -7.14 -1.47 19.85
N ASN A 84 -8.43 -1.38 19.52
CA ASN A 84 -9.37 -0.63 20.34
C ASN A 84 -9.51 -1.27 21.74
N ALA A 85 -9.62 -2.58 21.83
CA ALA A 85 -9.70 -3.28 23.12
C ALA A 85 -8.41 -3.10 23.95
N ILE A 86 -7.24 -3.28 23.33
CA ILE A 86 -5.94 -3.09 23.99
C ILE A 86 -5.77 -1.63 24.42
N ARG A 87 -6.12 -0.67 23.56
CA ARG A 87 -6.05 0.76 23.89
C ARG A 87 -6.90 1.12 25.10
N VAL A 88 -8.14 0.62 25.13
CA VAL A 88 -9.07 0.85 26.26
C VAL A 88 -8.53 0.22 27.54
N ALA A 89 -8.08 -1.05 27.49
CA ALA A 89 -7.51 -1.74 28.63
C ALA A 89 -6.25 -1.02 29.17
N LEU A 90 -5.34 -0.62 28.27
CA LEU A 90 -4.13 0.12 28.63
C LEU A 90 -4.45 1.51 29.20
N ALA A 91 -5.42 2.21 28.61
CA ALA A 91 -5.88 3.50 29.12
C ALA A 91 -6.50 3.37 30.53
N MET A 92 -7.34 2.36 30.77
CA MET A 92 -7.90 2.09 32.08
C MET A 92 -6.81 1.78 33.10
N PHE A 93 -5.85 0.91 32.75
CA PHE A 93 -4.74 0.55 33.63
C PHE A 93 -3.89 1.76 33.98
N LEU A 94 -3.43 2.52 32.98
CA LEU A 94 -2.57 3.69 33.19
C LEU A 94 -3.30 4.84 33.90
N SER A 95 -4.59 5.03 33.65
CA SER A 95 -5.39 6.09 34.31
C SER A 95 -5.49 5.86 35.82
N ARG A 96 -5.37 4.61 36.29
CA ARG A 96 -5.38 4.27 37.72
C ARG A 96 -4.16 4.84 38.46
N PHE A 97 -3.01 4.97 37.76
CA PHE A 97 -1.76 5.43 38.34
C PHE A 97 -1.41 6.87 37.95
N LEU A 98 -1.84 7.31 36.77
CA LEU A 98 -1.43 8.57 36.14
C LEU A 98 -2.60 9.52 35.89
N GLY A 99 -3.82 9.20 36.35
CA GLY A 99 -5.00 10.01 36.12
C GLY A 99 -5.25 10.25 34.62
N GLY A 100 -5.63 11.46 34.24
CA GLY A 100 -5.93 11.83 32.84
C GLY A 100 -4.76 11.66 31.86
N PHE A 101 -3.51 11.66 32.33
CA PHE A 101 -2.34 11.43 31.47
C PHE A 101 -2.24 9.99 30.97
N GLY A 102 -2.87 9.01 31.66
CA GLY A 102 -2.84 7.61 31.25
C GLY A 102 -3.44 7.37 29.87
N THR A 103 -4.53 8.05 29.52
CA THR A 103 -5.18 7.97 28.22
C THR A 103 -4.31 8.58 27.11
N LEU A 104 -3.65 9.70 27.38
CA LEU A 104 -2.75 10.36 26.43
C LEU A 104 -1.57 9.45 26.08
N ILE A 105 -0.94 8.84 27.09
CA ILE A 105 0.19 7.91 26.93
C ILE A 105 -0.26 6.67 26.14
N ALA A 106 -1.41 6.07 26.48
CA ALA A 106 -1.93 4.91 25.78
C ALA A 106 -2.21 5.21 24.29
N ASN A 107 -2.83 6.34 24.00
CA ASN A 107 -3.11 6.77 22.62
C ASN A 107 -1.82 7.01 21.82
N THR A 108 -0.82 7.65 22.43
CA THR A 108 0.45 7.97 21.78
C THR A 108 1.23 6.69 21.47
N LEU A 109 1.31 5.77 22.45
CA LEU A 109 2.01 4.50 22.29
C LEU A 109 1.34 3.62 21.22
N THR A 110 0.02 3.54 21.22
CA THR A 110 -0.73 2.78 20.22
C THR A 110 -0.49 3.34 18.82
N LYS A 111 -0.57 4.67 18.63
CA LYS A 111 -0.27 5.32 17.34
C LYS A 111 1.15 5.03 16.86
N PHE A 112 2.14 5.06 17.76
CA PHE A 112 3.53 4.81 17.42
C PHE A 112 3.78 3.37 16.96
N ILE A 113 3.21 2.39 17.67
CA ILE A 113 3.31 0.96 17.33
C ILE A 113 2.63 0.72 15.98
N THR A 114 1.40 1.22 15.79
CA THR A 114 0.65 1.06 14.54
C THR A 114 1.38 1.65 13.34
N ALA A 115 1.94 2.86 13.48
CA ALA A 115 2.70 3.51 12.42
C ALA A 115 3.99 2.73 12.06
N ARG A 116 4.63 2.07 13.03
CA ARG A 116 5.82 1.25 12.78
C ARG A 116 5.49 -0.04 12.04
N LEU A 117 4.41 -0.73 12.43
CA LEU A 117 3.94 -1.95 11.75
C LEU A 117 3.50 -1.63 10.32
N SER A 118 2.74 -0.55 10.12
CA SER A 118 2.31 -0.11 8.80
C SER A 118 3.50 0.15 7.86
N ARG A 119 4.58 0.79 8.32
CA ARG A 119 5.78 1.00 7.49
C ARG A 119 6.44 -0.31 7.07
N LYS A 120 6.54 -1.28 7.97
CA LYS A 120 7.09 -2.60 7.64
C LYS A 120 6.27 -3.28 6.55
N ASP A 121 4.94 -3.26 6.67
CA ASP A 121 4.02 -3.81 5.68
C ASP A 121 4.21 -3.18 4.29
N GLU A 122 4.49 -1.86 4.23
CA GLU A 122 4.76 -1.17 2.97
C GLU A 122 6.05 -1.66 2.29
N TYR A 123 7.14 -1.83 3.05
CA TYR A 123 8.40 -2.39 2.50
C TYR A 123 8.23 -3.82 2.02
N GLU A 124 7.48 -4.65 2.75
CA GLU A 124 7.19 -6.03 2.35
C GLU A 124 6.33 -6.08 1.08
N ALA A 125 5.30 -5.23 0.98
CA ALA A 125 4.47 -5.13 -0.22
C ALA A 125 5.26 -4.59 -1.44
N ASP A 126 6.17 -3.64 -1.23
CA ASP A 126 7.07 -3.14 -2.29
C ASP A 126 8.02 -4.22 -2.79
N ALA A 127 8.61 -5.01 -1.88
CA ALA A 127 9.51 -6.09 -2.25
C ALA A 127 8.75 -7.20 -3.00
N TYR A 128 7.53 -7.52 -2.58
CA TYR A 128 6.66 -8.45 -3.28
C TYR A 128 6.33 -7.95 -4.69
N ALA A 129 5.94 -6.69 -4.83
CA ALA A 129 5.65 -6.08 -6.13
C ALA A 129 6.88 -6.13 -7.05
N ALA A 130 8.05 -5.74 -6.55
CA ALA A 130 9.30 -5.79 -7.32
C ALA A 130 9.62 -7.22 -7.79
N ALA A 131 9.44 -8.23 -6.94
CA ALA A 131 9.65 -9.63 -7.28
C ALA A 131 8.65 -10.11 -8.35
N LEU A 132 7.36 -9.80 -8.17
CA LEU A 132 6.31 -10.17 -9.12
C LEU A 132 6.56 -9.52 -10.49
N LEU A 133 6.81 -8.22 -10.54
CA LEU A 133 7.07 -7.49 -11.78
C LEU A 133 8.31 -8.03 -12.51
N THR A 134 9.35 -8.39 -11.76
CA THR A 134 10.57 -9.00 -12.33
C THR A 134 10.28 -10.38 -12.92
N LYS A 135 9.60 -11.25 -12.18
CA LYS A 135 9.22 -12.59 -12.65
C LYS A 135 8.28 -12.54 -13.85
N ALA A 136 7.35 -11.59 -13.85
CA ALA A 136 6.44 -11.33 -14.95
C ALA A 136 7.11 -10.60 -16.13
N LYS A 137 8.44 -10.40 -16.13
CA LYS A 137 9.21 -9.73 -17.20
C LYS A 137 8.75 -8.30 -17.50
N ILE A 138 8.10 -7.63 -16.57
CA ILE A 138 7.69 -6.22 -16.67
C ILE A 138 8.84 -5.32 -16.21
N GLY A 139 9.62 -5.77 -15.23
CA GLY A 139 10.71 -5.01 -14.61
C GLY A 139 10.24 -4.11 -13.48
N ILE A 140 11.19 -3.59 -12.70
CA ILE A 140 10.88 -2.76 -11.52
C ILE A 140 10.89 -1.25 -11.81
N GLU A 141 11.33 -0.83 -12.99
CA GLU A 141 11.37 0.58 -13.40
C GLU A 141 10.00 1.27 -13.30
N PRO A 142 8.89 0.64 -13.73
CA PRO A 142 7.56 1.21 -13.58
C PRO A 142 7.17 1.50 -12.13
N GLN A 143 7.58 0.64 -11.18
CA GLN A 143 7.32 0.85 -9.76
C GLN A 143 8.07 2.08 -9.24
N ILE A 144 9.34 2.25 -9.60
CA ILE A 144 10.16 3.41 -9.23
C ILE A 144 9.56 4.69 -9.83
N SER A 145 9.27 4.68 -11.15
CA SER A 145 8.67 5.81 -11.86
C SER A 145 7.32 6.22 -11.26
N MET A 146 6.49 5.25 -10.91
CA MET A 146 5.20 5.50 -10.27
C MET A 146 5.37 6.24 -8.93
N PHE A 147 6.31 5.81 -8.09
CA PHE A 147 6.59 6.50 -6.83
C PHE A 147 7.07 7.93 -7.05
N GLU A 148 7.94 8.16 -8.03
CA GLU A 148 8.43 9.50 -8.37
C GLU A 148 7.30 10.42 -8.90
N LYS A 149 6.36 9.87 -9.69
CA LYS A 149 5.17 10.61 -10.14
C LYS A 149 4.23 10.95 -9.00
N LEU A 150 3.94 10.00 -8.10
CA LEU A 150 3.11 10.23 -6.92
C LEU A 150 3.71 11.34 -6.02
N GLU A 151 5.04 11.44 -5.95
CA GLU A 151 5.70 12.52 -5.21
C GLU A 151 5.44 13.90 -5.83
N LYS A 152 5.58 14.01 -7.14
CA LYS A 152 5.31 15.26 -7.86
C LYS A 152 3.85 15.70 -7.70
N LEU A 153 2.90 14.78 -7.89
CA LEU A 153 1.48 15.04 -7.72
C LEU A 153 1.11 15.51 -6.30
N ASN A 154 1.86 15.07 -5.29
CA ASN A 154 1.66 15.47 -3.90
C ASN A 154 2.10 16.93 -3.65
N VAL A 155 3.19 17.37 -4.28
CA VAL A 155 3.73 18.74 -4.13
C VAL A 155 2.80 19.78 -4.76
N GLU A 156 2.07 19.44 -5.82
CA GLU A 156 1.15 20.33 -6.54
C GLU A 156 -0.19 20.59 -5.82
N GLY A 157 -0.37 20.07 -4.59
CA GLY A 157 -1.54 20.38 -3.75
C GLY A 157 -2.87 19.82 -4.26
N ASN A 158 -2.85 18.98 -5.27
CA ASN A 158 -4.04 18.34 -5.83
C ASN A 158 -4.55 17.23 -4.89
N SER A 159 -5.87 17.07 -4.77
CA SER A 159 -6.58 16.11 -3.90
C SER A 159 -6.24 14.61 -4.11
N SER A 160 -5.16 14.35 -4.84
CA SER A 160 -4.59 13.04 -5.13
C SER A 160 -3.87 12.37 -3.96
N MET A 161 -3.91 12.98 -2.76
CA MET A 161 -3.16 12.53 -1.57
C MET A 161 -3.68 11.24 -0.91
N ALA A 162 -4.82 10.70 -1.35
CA ALA A 162 -5.40 9.53 -0.68
C ALA A 162 -4.46 8.31 -0.69
N TRP A 163 -3.74 8.08 -1.79
CA TRP A 163 -2.71 7.04 -1.86
C TRP A 163 -1.60 7.26 -0.82
N MET A 164 -1.09 8.48 -0.72
CA MET A 164 -0.01 8.80 0.22
C MET A 164 -0.44 8.72 1.69
N MET A 165 -1.73 8.92 1.97
CA MET A 165 -2.28 8.77 3.32
C MET A 165 -2.46 7.31 3.72
N SER A 166 -2.85 6.45 2.77
CA SER A 166 -3.01 5.01 2.99
C SER A 166 -1.68 4.25 2.91
N HIS A 167 -0.73 4.72 2.07
CA HIS A 167 0.59 4.15 1.85
C HIS A 167 1.68 5.21 2.05
N PRO A 168 2.05 5.51 3.31
CA PRO A 168 2.99 6.58 3.60
C PRO A 168 4.29 6.41 2.82
N LYS A 169 4.66 7.46 2.09
CA LYS A 169 5.87 7.46 1.30
C LYS A 169 7.06 7.81 2.16
N THR A 170 8.12 7.05 1.98
CA THR A 170 9.43 7.41 2.45
C THR A 170 10.40 7.37 1.26
N LYS A 171 11.29 8.34 1.15
CA LYS A 171 12.39 8.30 0.16
C LYS A 171 13.17 6.98 0.26
N ASP A 172 13.18 6.40 1.44
CA ASP A 172 13.82 5.13 1.74
C ASP A 172 13.16 3.95 1.00
N ARG A 173 11.85 3.97 0.70
CA ARG A 173 11.17 2.91 -0.06
C ARG A 173 11.73 2.81 -1.48
N ILE A 174 11.90 3.94 -2.19
CA ILE A 174 12.52 3.96 -3.53
C ILE A 174 13.94 3.42 -3.45
N SER A 175 14.71 3.82 -2.45
CA SER A 175 16.07 3.35 -2.25
C SER A 175 16.12 1.84 -1.98
N ALA A 176 15.20 1.31 -1.18
CA ALA A 176 15.06 -0.12 -0.91
C ALA A 176 14.74 -0.92 -2.19
N ILE A 177 13.78 -0.44 -3.01
CA ILE A 177 13.45 -1.08 -4.30
C ILE A 177 14.67 -1.07 -5.23
N LYS A 178 15.41 0.06 -5.33
CA LYS A 178 16.63 0.16 -6.14
C LYS A 178 17.73 -0.80 -5.66
N LYS A 179 17.80 -1.08 -4.35
CA LYS A 179 18.74 -2.04 -3.78
C LYS A 179 18.40 -3.47 -4.19
N LEU A 180 17.12 -3.88 -4.11
CA LEU A 180 16.65 -5.19 -4.54
C LEU A 180 17.04 -5.48 -6.00
N LYS A 181 16.96 -4.49 -6.90
CA LYS A 181 17.38 -4.63 -8.29
C LYS A 181 18.86 -5.03 -8.45
N LYS A 182 19.74 -4.55 -7.56
CA LYS A 182 21.17 -4.86 -7.61
C LYS A 182 21.45 -6.27 -7.07
N GLU A 183 20.65 -6.73 -6.11
CA GLU A 183 20.82 -8.04 -5.48
C GLU A 183 20.29 -9.19 -6.36
N TRP A 184 19.37 -8.90 -7.28
CA TRP A 184 18.76 -9.91 -8.18
C TRP A 184 19.38 -9.97 -9.59
N LYS A 185 20.46 -9.24 -9.83
CA LYS A 185 21.33 -9.35 -11.03
C LYS A 185 22.46 -10.34 -10.79
#